data_93e35587947254ce3b933882ed5b59bc
#
_entry.id   93e35587947254ce3b933882ed5b59bc
#
_cell.length_a   1.000
_cell.length_b   1.000
_cell.length_c   1.000
_cell.angle_alpha   90.00
_cell.angle_beta   90.00
_cell.angle_gamma   90.00
#
_symmetry.space_group_name_H-M   'P 1'
#
loop_
_entity.id
_entity.type
_entity.pdbx_description
1 polymer ?
#
loop_
_entity_poly.entity_id
_entity_poly.type
_entity_poly.pdbx_seq_one_letter_code
_entity_poly.pdbx_strand_id
1 'polypeptide(L)'
;MEMIAGIFHNRLEQNMKLQSSVTVCYALYDDFKDPKDCETNPEIDSPYNTYLHEGLPIGPILNPGDDAIKAVLAPKKTDYLFFAADIYNKLDGKVHYSKTYKEHQQICEELGLNL
;
A
#
# COMPACT_ATOMS: atom_id res chain seq x y z
N MET A 1 3.70 -2.77 11.65
CA MET A 1 3.75 -3.69 10.48
C MET A 1 2.67 -4.76 10.50
N GLU A 2 2.35 -5.32 11.63
CA GLU A 2 1.34 -6.39 11.76
C GLU A 2 -0.04 -5.96 11.29
N MET A 3 -0.43 -4.71 11.57
CA MET A 3 -1.70 -4.13 11.11
C MET A 3 -1.72 -4.02 9.59
N ILE A 4 -0.65 -3.53 8.99
CA ILE A 4 -0.55 -3.37 7.53
C ILE A 4 -0.53 -4.73 6.85
N ALA A 5 0.24 -5.68 7.38
CA ALA A 5 0.24 -7.05 6.86
C ALA A 5 -1.16 -7.67 6.91
N GLY A 6 -1.91 -7.42 7.98
CA GLY A 6 -3.30 -7.87 8.11
C GLY A 6 -4.22 -7.28 7.05
N ILE A 7 -4.02 -6.01 6.69
CA ILE A 7 -4.79 -5.35 5.63
C ILE A 7 -4.54 -6.02 4.27
N PHE A 8 -3.29 -6.29 3.92
CA PHE A 8 -2.98 -6.99 2.67
C PHE A 8 -3.56 -8.41 2.65
N HIS A 9 -3.51 -9.13 3.76
CA HIS A 9 -4.16 -10.44 3.88
C HIS A 9 -5.67 -10.33 3.65
N ASN A 10 -6.33 -9.34 4.27
CA ASN A 10 -7.76 -9.12 4.10
C ASN A 10 -8.11 -8.84 2.64
N ARG A 11 -7.31 -8.03 1.95
CA ARG A 11 -7.52 -7.74 0.54
C ARG A 11 -7.36 -8.98 -0.34
N LEU A 12 -6.33 -9.78 -0.08
CA LEU A 12 -6.11 -11.03 -0.83
C LEU A 12 -7.28 -12.00 -0.66
N GLU A 13 -7.81 -12.13 0.56
CA GLU A 13 -8.97 -12.98 0.83
C GLU A 13 -10.24 -12.52 0.11
N GLN A 14 -10.39 -11.22 -0.12
CA GLN A 14 -11.53 -10.64 -0.80
C GLN A 14 -11.31 -10.42 -2.31
N ASN A 15 -10.20 -10.89 -2.85
CA ASN A 15 -9.83 -10.70 -4.25
C ASN A 15 -9.74 -9.22 -4.65
N MET A 16 -9.30 -8.38 -3.71
CA MET A 16 -9.06 -6.95 -3.97
C MET A 16 -7.64 -6.74 -4.48
N LYS A 17 -7.49 -5.78 -5.37
CA LYS A 17 -6.15 -5.32 -5.79
C LYS A 17 -5.42 -4.73 -4.59
N LEU A 18 -4.13 -5.03 -4.44
CA LEU A 18 -3.35 -4.54 -3.30
C LEU A 18 -3.12 -3.03 -3.35
N GLN A 19 -3.02 -2.44 -4.53
CA GLN A 19 -2.87 -1.00 -4.74
C GLN A 19 -1.73 -0.39 -3.91
N SER A 20 -0.56 -1.02 -3.97
CA SER A 20 0.63 -0.56 -3.27
C SER A 20 1.55 0.19 -4.23
N SER A 21 1.83 1.46 -3.94
CA SER A 21 2.71 2.27 -4.78
C SER A 21 4.13 1.73 -4.84
N VAL A 22 4.57 1.00 -3.82
CA VAL A 22 5.92 0.41 -3.77
C VAL A 22 6.16 -0.55 -4.93
N THR A 23 5.15 -1.31 -5.35
CA THR A 23 5.28 -2.23 -6.48
C THR A 23 5.40 -1.47 -7.80
N VAL A 24 4.72 -0.32 -7.92
CA VAL A 24 4.87 0.57 -9.08
C VAL A 24 6.26 1.20 -9.10
N CYS A 25 6.77 1.60 -7.94
CA CYS A 25 8.14 2.10 -7.81
C CYS A 25 9.16 1.10 -8.34
N TYR A 26 8.98 -0.16 -8.02
CA TYR A 26 9.86 -1.23 -8.52
C TYR A 26 9.83 -1.30 -10.05
N ALA A 27 8.64 -1.22 -10.66
CA ALA A 27 8.47 -1.26 -12.10
C ALA A 27 9.14 -0.07 -12.79
N LEU A 28 9.22 1.09 -12.13
CA LEU A 28 9.80 2.32 -12.65
C LEU A 28 11.22 2.58 -12.15
N TYR A 29 11.89 1.60 -11.57
CA TYR A 29 13.15 1.75 -10.83
C TYR A 29 14.19 2.58 -11.58
N ASP A 30 14.34 2.36 -12.89
CA ASP A 30 15.33 3.08 -13.70
C ASP A 30 14.83 4.43 -14.21
N ASP A 31 13.54 4.69 -14.13
CA ASP A 31 12.91 5.85 -14.78
C ASP A 31 12.48 6.95 -13.80
N PHE A 32 12.25 6.62 -12.54
CA PHE A 32 11.76 7.62 -11.61
C PHE A 32 12.90 8.45 -11.02
N LYS A 33 12.66 9.76 -10.87
CA LYS A 33 13.62 10.72 -10.32
C LYS A 33 13.23 11.20 -8.93
N ASP A 34 11.96 11.06 -8.58
CA ASP A 34 11.38 11.51 -7.31
C ASP A 34 10.52 10.36 -6.76
N PRO A 35 10.57 10.05 -5.45
CA PRO A 35 9.71 9.02 -4.85
C PRO A 35 8.22 9.19 -5.15
N LYS A 36 7.77 10.41 -5.42
CA LYS A 36 6.38 10.69 -5.77
C LYS A 36 6.01 10.22 -7.17
N ASP A 37 6.97 9.96 -8.05
CA ASP A 37 6.69 9.50 -9.41
C ASP A 37 5.91 8.18 -9.42
N CYS A 38 6.15 7.30 -8.45
CA CYS A 38 5.41 6.04 -8.33
C CYS A 38 3.93 6.28 -8.02
N GLU A 39 3.63 7.31 -7.25
CA GLU A 39 2.26 7.64 -6.86
C GLU A 39 1.49 8.31 -7.98
N THR A 40 2.19 8.95 -8.91
CA THR A 40 1.59 9.68 -10.03
C THR A 40 1.43 8.83 -11.29
N ASN A 41 1.91 7.58 -11.29
CA ASN A 41 1.86 6.68 -12.43
C ASN A 41 1.13 5.36 -12.12
N PRO A 42 -0.14 5.39 -11.61
CA PRO A 42 -0.84 4.17 -11.22
C PRO A 42 -1.31 3.32 -12.40
N GLU A 43 -1.16 3.81 -13.63
CA GLU A 43 -1.62 3.13 -14.84
C GLU A 43 -0.50 2.48 -15.66
N ILE A 44 0.74 2.46 -15.14
CA ILE A 44 1.84 1.88 -15.90
C ILE A 44 1.61 0.39 -16.15
N ASP A 45 1.82 -0.04 -17.40
CA ASP A 45 1.62 -1.44 -17.80
C ASP A 45 2.82 -2.28 -17.34
N SER A 46 2.64 -2.96 -16.23
CA SER A 46 3.65 -3.84 -15.65
C SER A 46 2.99 -4.93 -14.82
N PRO A 47 3.49 -6.18 -14.86
CA PRO A 47 2.99 -7.24 -13.97
C PRO A 47 3.26 -6.96 -12.48
N TYR A 48 4.13 -6.00 -12.15
CA TYR A 48 4.33 -5.54 -10.78
C TYR A 48 3.30 -4.52 -10.32
N ASN A 49 2.48 -3.99 -11.24
CA ASN A 49 1.53 -2.93 -10.89
C ASN A 49 0.28 -3.49 -10.20
N THR A 50 0.23 -3.39 -8.89
CA THR A 50 -0.90 -3.88 -8.08
C THR A 50 -2.14 -3.00 -8.14
N TYR A 51 -2.11 -1.87 -8.83
CA TYR A 51 -3.30 -1.09 -9.15
C TYR A 51 -4.08 -1.67 -10.34
N LEU A 52 -3.40 -2.42 -11.21
CA LEU A 52 -4.01 -3.00 -12.43
C LEU A 52 -4.30 -4.49 -12.30
N HIS A 53 -3.53 -5.20 -11.48
CA HIS A 53 -3.61 -6.66 -11.37
C HIS A 53 -3.98 -7.09 -9.95
N GLU A 54 -4.88 -8.05 -9.86
CA GLU A 54 -5.27 -8.65 -8.59
C GLU A 54 -4.18 -9.56 -8.04
N GLY A 55 -4.13 -9.70 -6.72
CA GLY A 55 -3.22 -10.60 -6.05
C GLY A 55 -1.82 -10.03 -5.87
N LEU A 56 -0.89 -10.92 -5.56
CA LEU A 56 0.51 -10.56 -5.36
C LEU A 56 1.17 -10.14 -6.68
N PRO A 57 2.19 -9.26 -6.62
CA PRO A 57 2.98 -8.97 -7.81
C PRO A 57 3.70 -10.23 -8.30
N ILE A 58 4.18 -10.19 -9.53
CA ILE A 58 4.78 -11.35 -10.21
C ILE A 58 6.02 -11.91 -9.50
N GLY A 59 6.68 -11.12 -8.68
CA GLY A 59 7.87 -11.55 -7.95
C GLY A 59 8.20 -10.60 -6.80
N PRO A 60 9.23 -10.94 -6.02
CA PRO A 60 9.66 -10.08 -4.91
C PRO A 60 10.27 -8.78 -5.41
N ILE A 61 10.16 -7.73 -4.60
CA ILE A 61 10.65 -6.40 -4.94
C ILE A 61 11.78 -5.91 -4.04
N LEU A 62 12.00 -6.58 -2.91
CA LEU A 62 13.06 -6.23 -1.97
C LEU A 62 13.37 -7.40 -1.04
N ASN A 63 14.43 -7.24 -0.26
CA ASN A 63 14.76 -8.16 0.83
C ASN A 63 14.14 -7.61 2.11
N PRO A 64 13.10 -8.25 2.66
CA PRO A 64 12.46 -7.74 3.87
C PRO A 64 13.33 -8.00 5.10
N GLY A 65 13.23 -7.12 6.10
CA GLY A 65 13.84 -7.34 7.40
C GLY A 65 13.05 -8.35 8.24
N ASP A 66 13.62 -8.76 9.37
CA ASP A 66 13.01 -9.74 10.26
C ASP A 66 11.61 -9.31 10.74
N ASP A 67 11.43 -8.03 11.05
CA ASP A 67 10.13 -7.52 11.52
C ASP A 67 9.04 -7.65 10.47
N ALA A 68 9.38 -7.40 9.20
CA ALA A 68 8.43 -7.55 8.11
C ALA A 68 8.06 -9.02 7.89
N ILE A 69 9.01 -9.93 7.96
CA ILE A 69 8.77 -11.37 7.83
C ILE A 69 7.87 -11.86 8.96
N LYS A 70 8.17 -11.46 10.20
CA LYS A 70 7.34 -11.82 11.36
C LYS A 70 5.91 -11.30 11.24
N ALA A 71 5.76 -10.06 10.74
CA ALA A 71 4.44 -9.46 10.55
C ALA A 71 3.59 -10.23 9.54
N VAL A 72 4.19 -10.72 8.47
CA VAL A 72 3.48 -11.52 7.45
C VAL A 72 3.12 -12.91 7.97
N LEU A 73 3.97 -13.53 8.77
CA LEU A 73 3.72 -14.85 9.35
C LEU A 73 2.66 -14.81 10.45
N ALA A 74 2.53 -13.68 11.15
CA ALA A 74 1.57 -13.51 12.24
C ALA A 74 0.89 -12.14 12.12
N PRO A 75 0.12 -11.90 11.05
CA PRO A 75 -0.55 -10.61 10.85
C PRO A 75 -1.66 -10.43 11.88
N LYS A 76 -1.93 -9.18 12.23
CA LYS A 76 -3.03 -8.86 13.14
C LYS A 76 -4.36 -9.03 12.41
N LYS A 77 -5.28 -9.79 13.00
CA LYS A 77 -6.61 -9.98 12.43
C LYS A 77 -7.48 -8.76 12.68
N THR A 78 -7.94 -8.12 11.62
CA THR A 78 -8.84 -6.97 11.68
C THR A 78 -9.78 -7.02 10.49
N ASP A 79 -10.74 -6.09 10.45
CA ASP A 79 -11.63 -5.91 9.30
C ASP A 79 -11.18 -4.76 8.40
N TYR A 80 -10.02 -4.19 8.66
CA TYR A 80 -9.53 -3.04 7.88
C TYR A 80 -9.08 -3.47 6.49
N LEU A 81 -9.39 -2.64 5.50
CA LEU A 81 -9.02 -2.84 4.09
C LEU A 81 -8.18 -1.70 3.55
N PHE A 82 -8.09 -0.57 4.26
CA PHE A 82 -7.39 0.63 3.82
C PHE A 82 -6.53 1.18 4.93
N PHE A 83 -5.43 1.81 4.54
CA PHE A 83 -4.63 2.60 5.47
C PHE A 83 -4.09 3.84 4.75
N ALA A 84 -3.80 4.89 5.52
CA ALA A 84 -3.21 6.12 5.04
C ALA A 84 -2.24 6.66 6.09
N ALA A 85 -1.10 7.15 5.64
CA ALA A 85 -0.11 7.77 6.52
C ALA A 85 0.39 9.06 5.88
N ASP A 86 0.48 10.12 6.67
CA ASP A 86 1.06 11.38 6.23
C ASP A 86 2.57 11.36 6.50
N ILE A 87 3.32 10.86 5.52
CA ILE A 87 4.78 10.76 5.63
C ILE A 87 5.50 11.98 5.07
N TYR A 88 4.82 12.81 4.27
CA TYR A 88 5.42 13.97 3.63
C TYR A 88 5.25 15.25 4.44
N ASN A 89 4.05 15.50 4.91
CA ASN A 89 3.73 16.73 5.66
C ASN A 89 3.87 16.56 7.16
N LYS A 90 3.94 15.34 7.66
CA LYS A 90 4.13 15.00 9.07
C LYS A 90 3.13 15.67 10.00
N LEU A 91 1.88 15.78 9.55
CA LEU A 91 0.83 16.46 10.32
C LEU A 91 0.61 15.80 11.68
N ASP A 92 0.52 14.48 11.73
CA ASP A 92 0.34 13.76 13.00
C ASP A 92 1.28 12.54 13.15
N GLY A 93 1.98 12.15 12.08
CA GLY A 93 2.89 11.01 12.08
C GLY A 93 2.26 9.66 12.35
N LYS A 94 0.93 9.55 12.24
CA LYS A 94 0.20 8.33 12.54
C LYS A 94 -0.30 7.66 11.27
N VAL A 95 -0.48 6.32 11.36
CA VAL A 95 -1.15 5.55 10.32
C VAL A 95 -2.63 5.44 10.69
N HIS A 96 -3.50 5.77 9.75
CA HIS A 96 -4.94 5.72 9.91
C HIS A 96 -5.51 4.54 9.14
N TYR A 97 -6.38 3.76 9.78
CA TYR A 97 -6.96 2.55 9.22
C TYR A 97 -8.46 2.74 8.98
N SER A 98 -8.99 2.14 7.92
CA SER A 98 -10.41 2.21 7.62
C SER A 98 -10.91 0.92 6.99
N LYS A 99 -12.22 0.66 7.15
CA LYS A 99 -12.87 -0.55 6.65
C LYS A 99 -13.49 -0.36 5.28
N THR A 100 -13.89 0.87 4.95
CA THR A 100 -14.57 1.19 3.68
C THR A 100 -13.80 2.26 2.92
N TYR A 101 -13.99 2.26 1.60
CA TYR A 101 -13.37 3.27 0.74
C TYR A 101 -13.85 4.70 1.10
N LYS A 102 -15.10 4.84 1.51
CA LYS A 102 -15.66 6.13 1.91
C LYS A 102 -14.94 6.69 3.14
N GLU A 103 -14.72 5.85 4.16
CA GLU A 103 -13.96 6.25 5.35
C GLU A 103 -12.52 6.62 4.98
N HIS A 104 -11.90 5.85 4.10
CA HIS A 104 -10.55 6.09 3.61
C HIS A 104 -10.46 7.44 2.88
N GLN A 105 -11.40 7.74 1.98
CA GLN A 105 -11.46 9.03 1.29
C GLN A 105 -11.57 10.19 2.28
N GLN A 106 -12.42 10.06 3.30
CA GLN A 106 -12.60 11.09 4.30
C GLN A 106 -11.32 11.35 5.08
N ILE A 107 -10.63 10.30 5.50
CA ILE A 107 -9.34 10.41 6.19
C ILE A 107 -8.30 11.09 5.31
N CYS A 108 -8.23 10.71 4.04
CA CYS A 108 -7.28 11.32 3.11
C CYS A 108 -7.57 12.81 2.88
N GLU A 109 -8.83 13.21 2.82
CA GLU A 109 -9.21 14.62 2.72
C GLU A 109 -8.78 15.40 3.97
N GLU A 110 -9.01 14.85 5.16
CA GLU A 110 -8.62 15.48 6.43
C GLU A 110 -7.10 15.64 6.55
N LEU A 111 -6.34 14.68 6.02
CA LEU A 111 -4.88 14.71 6.02
C LEU A 111 -4.29 15.52 4.87
N GLY A 112 -5.12 15.95 3.91
CA GLY A 112 -4.64 16.66 2.72
C GLY A 112 -3.92 15.78 1.72
N LEU A 113 -4.19 14.48 1.73
CA LEU A 113 -3.60 13.52 0.80
C LEU A 113 -4.42 13.42 -0.48
N ASN A 114 -3.73 13.45 -1.63
CA ASN A 114 -4.36 13.23 -2.93
C ASN A 114 -4.25 11.76 -3.31
N LEU A 115 -5.38 11.17 -3.58
CA LEU A 115 -5.45 9.78 -4.05
C LEU A 115 -5.84 9.71 -5.52
#